data_099af53bf1cde66a93955ca4bdf1d879
#
_entry.id   099af53bf1cde66a93955ca4bdf1d879
#
_cell.length_a   1.000
_cell.length_b   1.000
_cell.length_c   1.000
_cell.angle_alpha   90.00
_cell.angle_beta   90.00
_cell.angle_gamma   90.00
#
_symmetry.space_group_name_H-M   'P 1'
#
loop_
_entity.id
_entity.type
_entity.pdbx_description
1 polymer ?
#
loop_
_entity_poly.entity_id
_entity_poly.type
_entity_poly.pdbx_seq_one_letter_code
_entity_poly.pdbx_strand_id
1 'polypeptide(L)'
;VAESVSEGVAALHSNTAGGRIRFRTDSPYITIMVEMPEVCRFPHMPLTGTTGFDAYRTDGREQIYVGTFVPPNESDRGYTAKIGGGFIGEGDYIINMPLYNDVSKVYIGIKRGAKLSQSISKYINEPPIVYYGSSITQGGCASRPGNCYQSIISRRLNRDYINLGFSGSAQAEQPMIDYIKTLDMSVFVYDYDHNAPTPQYLKQTHKHMFDEIRGAKPDTPIIMISRPSAVVYPDTKK
;
A
#
# COMPACT_ATOMS: atom_id res chain seq x y z
N VAL A 1 -4.34 10.65 15.69
CA VAL A 1 -5.34 9.57 15.44
C VAL A 1 -4.74 8.20 15.72
N ALA A 2 -3.58 7.82 15.14
CA ALA A 2 -3.03 6.48 15.30
C ALA A 2 -2.82 6.07 16.77
N GLU A 3 -2.23 6.97 17.58
CA GLU A 3 -1.99 6.76 19.02
C GLU A 3 -3.28 6.58 19.83
N SER A 4 -4.40 7.14 19.37
CA SER A 4 -5.70 7.00 20.03
C SER A 4 -6.46 5.73 19.61
N VAL A 5 -5.96 4.99 18.61
CA VAL A 5 -6.57 3.73 18.15
C VAL A 5 -6.07 2.56 18.97
N SER A 6 -4.79 2.22 18.84
CA SER A 6 -4.12 1.15 19.59
C SER A 6 -2.60 1.27 19.44
N GLU A 7 -1.83 0.63 20.33
CA GLU A 7 -0.37 0.55 20.23
C GLU A 7 0.09 -0.07 18.90
N GLY A 8 -0.61 -1.10 18.43
CA GLY A 8 -0.27 -1.76 17.16
C GLY A 8 -0.52 -0.87 15.94
N VAL A 9 -1.61 -0.10 15.92
CA VAL A 9 -1.86 0.90 14.88
C VAL A 9 -0.84 2.03 14.98
N ALA A 10 -0.50 2.49 16.18
CA ALA A 10 0.53 3.51 16.40
C ALA A 10 1.92 3.07 15.93
N ALA A 11 2.25 1.77 16.05
CA ALA A 11 3.51 1.23 15.55
C ALA A 11 3.59 1.10 14.01
N LEU A 12 2.45 0.94 13.35
CA LEU A 12 2.40 0.65 11.91
C LEU A 12 1.98 1.84 11.04
N HIS A 13 1.46 2.91 11.63
CA HIS A 13 0.85 4.02 10.87
C HIS A 13 1.84 4.80 10.00
N SER A 14 3.12 4.75 10.30
CA SER A 14 4.21 5.37 9.54
C SER A 14 4.76 4.48 8.42
N ASN A 15 4.36 3.20 8.36
CA ASN A 15 4.69 2.34 7.23
C ASN A 15 4.08 2.89 5.94
N THR A 16 4.86 2.83 4.86
CA THR A 16 4.53 3.56 3.63
C THR A 16 3.66 2.78 2.63
N ALA A 17 3.00 1.72 3.08
CA ALA A 17 2.12 0.90 2.23
C ALA A 17 1.09 1.76 1.47
N GLY A 18 1.06 1.65 0.15
CA GLY A 18 0.20 2.49 -0.70
C GLY A 18 0.81 3.85 -1.08
N GLY A 19 1.96 4.24 -0.50
CA GLY A 19 2.68 5.44 -0.91
C GLY A 19 3.25 5.31 -2.33
N ARG A 20 3.19 6.40 -3.10
CA ARG A 20 3.66 6.42 -4.50
C ARG A 20 4.28 7.76 -4.84
N ILE A 21 5.37 7.71 -5.63
CA ILE A 21 6.03 8.88 -6.18
C ILE A 21 5.82 8.86 -7.70
N ARG A 22 5.31 9.97 -8.26
CA ARG A 22 5.01 10.07 -9.69
C ARG A 22 5.78 11.24 -10.30
N PHE A 23 6.48 10.97 -11.40
CA PHE A 23 7.25 11.98 -12.13
C PHE A 23 7.43 11.57 -13.60
N ARG A 24 7.91 12.50 -14.41
CA ARG A 24 8.32 12.28 -15.80
C ARG A 24 9.79 12.56 -15.96
N THR A 25 10.50 11.70 -16.71
CA THR A 25 11.90 11.86 -17.04
C THR A 25 12.23 11.24 -18.41
N ASP A 26 13.30 11.71 -19.03
CA ASP A 26 13.94 11.09 -20.21
C ASP A 26 15.26 10.37 -19.86
N SER A 27 15.53 10.19 -18.57
CA SER A 27 16.73 9.50 -18.10
C SER A 27 16.75 8.03 -18.52
N PRO A 28 17.90 7.48 -18.94
CA PRO A 28 18.05 6.06 -19.27
C PRO A 28 18.15 5.15 -18.03
N TYR A 29 18.11 5.72 -16.84
CA TYR A 29 18.08 5.00 -15.57
C TYR A 29 17.42 5.85 -14.47
N ILE A 30 16.95 5.19 -13.44
CA ILE A 30 16.47 5.82 -12.21
C ILE A 30 17.24 5.19 -11.03
N THR A 31 17.71 6.03 -10.14
CA THR A 31 18.34 5.63 -8.87
C THR A 31 17.46 6.15 -7.74
N ILE A 32 17.32 5.37 -6.68
CA ILE A 32 16.83 5.86 -5.40
C ILE A 32 17.96 5.85 -4.37
N MET A 33 17.96 6.82 -3.48
CA MET A 33 18.68 6.78 -2.22
C MET A 33 17.65 7.02 -1.12
N VAL A 34 17.56 6.11 -0.17
CA VAL A 34 16.53 6.14 0.87
C VAL A 34 17.16 6.11 2.25
N GLU A 35 16.59 6.88 3.16
CA GLU A 35 16.89 6.87 4.58
C GLU A 35 15.68 6.29 5.33
N MET A 36 15.92 5.35 6.23
CA MET A 36 14.92 4.64 7.02
C MET A 36 15.36 4.60 8.49
N PRO A 37 14.44 4.64 9.46
CA PRO A 37 14.81 4.46 10.87
C PRO A 37 15.46 3.09 11.12
N GLU A 38 14.93 2.06 10.47
CA GLU A 38 15.41 0.68 10.48
C GLU A 38 14.99 -0.05 9.21
N VAL A 39 15.52 -1.24 8.97
CA VAL A 39 15.08 -2.13 7.89
C VAL A 39 14.36 -3.34 8.47
N CYS A 40 13.05 -3.42 8.25
CA CYS A 40 12.21 -4.51 8.73
C CYS A 40 12.45 -5.81 7.96
N ARG A 41 12.74 -6.89 8.70
CA ARG A 41 12.96 -8.24 8.15
C ARG A 41 12.02 -9.22 8.82
N PHE A 42 11.30 -9.96 8.00
CA PHE A 42 10.42 -11.04 8.44
C PHE A 42 10.82 -12.33 7.73
N PRO A 43 10.89 -13.47 8.44
CA PRO A 43 11.36 -14.73 7.84
C PRO A 43 10.43 -15.26 6.74
N HIS A 44 9.20 -14.80 6.69
CA HIS A 44 8.16 -15.21 5.73
C HIS A 44 7.89 -14.18 4.64
N MET A 45 8.58 -13.04 4.63
CA MET A 45 8.38 -11.97 3.63
C MET A 45 9.68 -11.65 2.91
N PRO A 46 9.66 -11.49 1.57
CA PRO A 46 10.84 -11.05 0.84
C PRO A 46 11.18 -9.59 1.19
N LEU A 47 12.47 -9.30 1.31
CA LEU A 47 12.97 -7.96 1.60
C LEU A 47 12.54 -6.92 0.55
N THR A 48 12.37 -7.36 -0.70
CA THR A 48 11.84 -6.53 -1.80
C THR A 48 10.39 -6.10 -1.59
N GLY A 49 9.60 -6.84 -0.81
CA GLY A 49 8.23 -6.48 -0.43
C GLY A 49 8.19 -5.62 0.83
N THR A 50 8.94 -6.01 1.88
CA THR A 50 8.94 -5.28 3.15
C THR A 50 9.57 -3.90 3.04
N THR A 51 10.72 -3.79 2.35
CA THR A 51 11.61 -2.62 2.36
C THR A 51 11.92 -2.09 0.95
N GLY A 52 11.70 -2.91 -0.09
CA GLY A 52 11.98 -2.54 -1.47
C GLY A 52 10.98 -1.55 -2.04
N PHE A 53 11.41 -0.89 -3.11
CA PHE A 53 10.57 -0.09 -3.98
C PHE A 53 10.48 -0.76 -5.33
N ASP A 54 9.41 -0.55 -6.07
CA ASP A 54 9.34 -0.95 -7.47
C ASP A 54 8.81 0.16 -8.37
N ALA A 55 9.14 0.09 -9.65
CA ALA A 55 8.79 1.12 -10.60
C ALA A 55 7.99 0.57 -11.77
N TYR A 56 7.05 1.37 -12.20
CA TYR A 56 6.25 1.18 -13.41
C TYR A 56 6.36 2.42 -14.29
N ARG A 57 6.41 2.20 -15.61
CA ARG A 57 6.29 3.24 -16.63
C ARG A 57 4.88 3.23 -17.19
N THR A 58 4.28 4.39 -17.33
CA THR A 58 2.98 4.53 -17.98
C THR A 58 3.17 4.60 -19.50
N ASP A 59 2.46 3.74 -20.22
CA ASP A 59 2.38 3.72 -21.68
C ASP A 59 0.89 3.73 -22.09
N GLY A 60 0.42 4.89 -22.49
CA GLY A 60 -1.02 5.11 -22.70
C GLY A 60 -1.82 4.91 -21.40
N ARG A 61 -2.63 3.85 -21.36
CA ARG A 61 -3.42 3.46 -20.18
C ARG A 61 -2.76 2.35 -19.35
N GLU A 62 -1.72 1.73 -19.87
CA GLU A 62 -1.04 0.62 -19.22
C GLU A 62 0.12 1.10 -18.36
N GLN A 63 0.38 0.37 -17.29
CA GLN A 63 1.55 0.58 -16.45
C GLN A 63 2.44 -0.68 -16.55
N ILE A 64 3.56 -0.51 -17.23
CA ILE A 64 4.52 -1.58 -17.50
C ILE A 64 5.55 -1.60 -16.37
N TYR A 65 5.76 -2.76 -15.77
CA TYR A 65 6.80 -2.96 -14.78
C TYR A 65 8.19 -2.76 -15.39
N VAL A 66 9.01 -1.93 -14.77
CA VAL A 66 10.36 -1.60 -15.27
C VAL A 66 11.50 -2.03 -14.34
N GLY A 67 11.22 -2.34 -13.09
CA GLY A 67 12.22 -2.88 -12.18
C GLY A 67 11.87 -2.74 -10.71
N THR A 68 12.64 -3.44 -9.87
CA THR A 68 12.63 -3.34 -8.42
C THR A 68 13.95 -2.76 -7.94
N PHE A 69 13.88 -1.79 -7.05
CA PHE A 69 15.03 -1.30 -6.30
C PHE A 69 15.25 -2.24 -5.12
N VAL A 70 16.13 -3.20 -5.32
CA VAL A 70 16.38 -4.29 -4.37
C VAL A 70 17.24 -3.79 -3.22
N PRO A 71 16.77 -3.88 -1.97
CA PRO A 71 17.60 -3.57 -0.81
C PRO A 71 18.73 -4.59 -0.69
N PRO A 72 20.00 -4.17 -0.45
CA PRO A 72 21.05 -5.09 -0.04
C PRO A 72 20.69 -5.81 1.27
N ASN A 73 21.12 -7.06 1.40
CA ASN A 73 20.80 -7.88 2.57
C ASN A 73 21.33 -7.31 3.89
N GLU A 74 22.45 -6.57 3.82
CA GLU A 74 23.13 -5.93 4.95
C GLU A 74 22.60 -4.54 5.30
N SER A 75 21.62 -4.00 4.57
CA SER A 75 21.08 -2.66 4.82
C SER A 75 20.41 -2.56 6.18
N ASP A 76 20.74 -1.55 6.97
CA ASP A 76 20.15 -1.32 8.29
C ASP A 76 19.28 -0.07 8.37
N ARG A 77 19.70 1.04 7.75
CA ARG A 77 19.03 2.34 7.84
C ARG A 77 18.79 3.00 6.49
N GLY A 78 18.65 2.20 5.46
CA GLY A 78 18.44 2.67 4.10
C GLY A 78 19.44 2.09 3.12
N TYR A 79 19.33 2.48 1.86
CA TYR A 79 20.18 1.97 0.79
C TYR A 79 20.09 2.85 -0.45
N THR A 80 21.02 2.58 -1.39
CA THR A 80 20.96 3.13 -2.75
C THR A 80 20.79 1.97 -3.72
N ALA A 81 19.84 2.11 -4.63
CA ALA A 81 19.63 1.13 -5.69
C ALA A 81 19.29 1.83 -7.01
N LYS A 82 19.59 1.14 -8.12
CA LYS A 82 19.43 1.67 -9.47
C LYS A 82 18.69 0.66 -10.34
N ILE A 83 17.77 1.15 -11.14
CA ILE A 83 17.17 0.41 -12.25
C ILE A 83 17.52 1.10 -13.57
N GLY A 84 17.68 0.31 -14.63
CA GLY A 84 18.02 0.80 -15.97
C GLY A 84 17.85 -0.30 -17.00
N GLY A 85 17.96 0.06 -18.28
CA GLY A 85 17.81 -0.89 -19.39
C GLY A 85 16.69 -0.51 -20.36
N GLY A 86 16.36 -1.39 -21.29
CA GLY A 86 15.51 -1.11 -22.46
C GLY A 86 14.08 -0.61 -22.18
N PHE A 87 13.59 -0.72 -20.96
CA PHE A 87 12.27 -0.22 -20.57
C PHE A 87 12.30 1.17 -19.90
N ILE A 88 13.49 1.71 -19.65
CA ILE A 88 13.69 3.05 -19.09
C ILE A 88 14.05 4.02 -20.21
N GLY A 89 13.41 5.17 -20.24
CA GLY A 89 13.60 6.25 -21.21
C GLY A 89 12.56 7.34 -20.98
N GLU A 90 12.28 8.16 -21.96
CA GLU A 90 11.28 9.21 -21.80
C GLU A 90 9.90 8.62 -21.49
N GLY A 91 9.32 9.05 -20.37
CA GLY A 91 8.00 8.58 -19.93
C GLY A 91 7.61 9.02 -18.54
N ASP A 92 6.39 8.71 -18.18
CA ASP A 92 5.84 8.88 -16.84
C ASP A 92 6.12 7.63 -15.99
N TYR A 93 6.59 7.86 -14.80
CA TYR A 93 6.96 6.79 -13.85
C TYR A 93 6.16 6.88 -12.57
N ILE A 94 5.85 5.71 -12.02
CA ILE A 94 5.29 5.53 -10.69
C ILE A 94 6.26 4.63 -9.92
N ILE A 95 6.76 5.12 -8.79
CA ILE A 95 7.53 4.32 -7.84
C ILE A 95 6.62 4.04 -6.65
N ASN A 96 6.33 2.75 -6.39
CA ASN A 96 5.61 2.32 -5.19
C ASN A 96 6.58 2.18 -4.03
N MET A 97 6.15 2.64 -2.86
CA MET A 97 6.92 2.63 -1.62
C MET A 97 6.77 1.31 -0.86
N PRO A 98 7.68 1.00 0.08
CA PRO A 98 7.67 -0.22 0.88
C PRO A 98 6.35 -0.51 1.59
N LEU A 99 6.07 -1.80 1.81
CA LEU A 99 4.83 -2.23 2.46
C LEU A 99 4.93 -2.29 4.00
N TYR A 100 6.13 -2.56 4.53
CA TYR A 100 6.35 -2.79 5.97
C TYR A 100 7.51 -1.99 6.55
N ASN A 101 7.86 -0.87 5.92
CA ASN A 101 8.92 0.00 6.43
C ASN A 101 8.47 1.45 6.49
N ASP A 102 8.98 2.12 7.49
CA ASP A 102 9.01 3.58 7.54
C ASP A 102 10.09 4.10 6.62
N VAL A 103 9.81 5.21 5.99
CA VAL A 103 10.75 5.90 5.11
C VAL A 103 10.89 7.35 5.54
N SER A 104 12.06 7.72 6.02
CA SER A 104 12.33 9.10 6.46
C SER A 104 12.57 10.04 5.29
N LYS A 105 13.34 9.60 4.27
CA LYS A 105 13.63 10.37 3.07
C LYS A 105 13.81 9.48 1.85
N VAL A 106 13.38 10.00 0.70
CA VAL A 106 13.63 9.41 -0.61
C VAL A 106 14.21 10.46 -1.54
N TYR A 107 15.35 10.16 -2.13
CA TYR A 107 15.97 10.95 -3.18
C TYR A 107 15.88 10.18 -4.50
N ILE A 108 15.44 10.86 -5.54
CA ILE A 108 15.39 10.32 -6.90
C ILE A 108 16.60 10.83 -7.69
N GLY A 109 17.45 9.91 -8.13
CA GLY A 109 18.61 10.19 -8.97
C GLY A 109 18.33 9.84 -10.43
N ILE A 110 18.69 10.77 -11.32
CA ILE A 110 18.59 10.61 -12.77
C ILE A 110 19.93 10.99 -13.44
N LYS A 111 20.09 10.66 -14.71
CA LYS A 111 21.30 11.05 -15.47
C LYS A 111 21.44 12.58 -15.45
N ARG A 112 22.69 13.05 -15.25
CA ARG A 112 22.99 14.48 -15.34
C ARG A 112 22.58 15.03 -16.69
N GLY A 113 21.79 16.10 -16.68
CA GLY A 113 21.24 16.75 -17.88
C GLY A 113 19.93 16.13 -18.39
N ALA A 114 19.46 15.02 -17.81
CA ALA A 114 18.11 14.52 -18.09
C ALA A 114 17.05 15.45 -17.49
N LYS A 115 15.89 15.48 -18.14
CA LYS A 115 14.74 16.28 -17.69
C LYS A 115 14.02 15.57 -16.56
N LEU A 116 13.53 16.34 -15.60
CA LEU A 116 12.64 15.91 -14.53
C LEU A 116 11.46 16.87 -14.46
N SER A 117 10.25 16.35 -14.51
CA SER A 117 9.03 17.15 -14.41
C SER A 117 7.91 16.38 -13.72
N GLN A 118 6.84 17.07 -13.41
CA GLN A 118 5.62 16.44 -12.92
C GLN A 118 5.08 15.45 -13.98
N SER A 119 4.59 14.32 -13.52
CA SER A 119 3.89 13.34 -14.37
C SER A 119 2.68 13.97 -15.03
N ILE A 120 2.51 13.73 -16.33
CA ILE A 120 1.33 14.14 -17.09
C ILE A 120 0.22 13.08 -17.04
N SER A 121 0.57 11.82 -16.80
CA SER A 121 -0.43 10.78 -16.59
C SER A 121 -1.09 10.97 -15.22
N LYS A 122 -2.42 10.84 -15.17
CA LYS A 122 -3.22 11.02 -13.96
C LYS A 122 -4.12 9.82 -13.77
N TYR A 123 -4.47 9.55 -12.51
CA TYR A 123 -5.61 8.69 -12.23
C TYR A 123 -6.90 9.33 -12.76
N ILE A 124 -7.94 8.53 -12.91
CA ILE A 124 -9.29 9.03 -13.19
C ILE A 124 -9.64 10.05 -12.08
N ASN A 125 -10.26 11.15 -12.48
CA ASN A 125 -10.63 12.22 -11.54
C ASN A 125 -11.84 11.84 -10.69
N GLU A 126 -11.64 10.88 -9.81
CA GLU A 126 -12.60 10.40 -8.82
C GLU A 126 -11.90 10.20 -7.47
N PRO A 127 -12.63 10.26 -6.35
CA PRO A 127 -12.07 9.97 -5.06
C PRO A 127 -11.39 8.58 -5.03
N PRO A 128 -10.36 8.38 -4.17
CA PRO A 128 -9.65 7.12 -4.10
C PRO A 128 -10.53 5.96 -3.62
N ILE A 129 -10.11 4.73 -3.89
CA ILE A 129 -10.62 3.55 -3.20
C ILE A 129 -9.94 3.47 -1.84
N VAL A 130 -10.70 3.40 -0.76
CA VAL A 130 -10.15 3.26 0.60
C VAL A 130 -10.21 1.79 1.02
N TYR A 131 -9.06 1.24 1.39
CA TYR A 131 -8.91 -0.12 1.89
C TYR A 131 -8.54 -0.08 3.36
N TYR A 132 -9.30 -0.79 4.20
CA TYR A 132 -9.00 -0.98 5.61
C TYR A 132 -8.95 -2.46 5.94
N GLY A 133 -7.92 -2.92 6.66
CA GLY A 133 -7.87 -4.33 7.00
C GLY A 133 -6.55 -4.83 7.58
N SER A 134 -6.37 -6.12 7.45
CA SER A 134 -5.30 -6.92 8.05
C SER A 134 -3.92 -6.73 7.38
N SER A 135 -2.99 -7.66 7.70
CA SER A 135 -1.70 -7.78 7.00
C SER A 135 -1.86 -8.00 5.49
N ILE A 136 -2.94 -8.64 5.05
CA ILE A 136 -3.25 -8.84 3.63
C ILE A 136 -3.50 -7.49 2.96
N THR A 137 -4.26 -6.62 3.60
CA THR A 137 -4.49 -5.25 3.13
C THR A 137 -3.21 -4.41 3.18
N GLN A 138 -2.40 -4.52 4.24
CA GLN A 138 -1.08 -3.85 4.26
C GLN A 138 -0.18 -4.30 3.10
N GLY A 139 -0.33 -5.53 2.63
CA GLY A 139 0.38 -6.11 1.50
C GLY A 139 1.33 -7.26 1.90
N GLY A 140 1.03 -7.95 3.00
CA GLY A 140 1.82 -9.04 3.54
C GLY A 140 2.14 -10.11 2.49
N CYS A 141 3.42 -10.54 2.46
CA CYS A 141 4.00 -11.56 1.58
C CYS A 141 3.99 -11.22 0.08
N ALA A 142 3.57 -10.01 -0.33
CA ALA A 142 3.76 -9.58 -1.69
C ALA A 142 5.26 -9.50 -2.03
N SER A 143 5.65 -9.97 -3.21
CA SER A 143 7.05 -10.03 -3.63
C SER A 143 7.69 -8.64 -3.82
N ARG A 144 6.88 -7.61 -4.02
CA ARG A 144 7.24 -6.20 -4.13
C ARG A 144 5.98 -5.32 -3.96
N PRO A 145 6.10 -4.02 -3.70
CA PRO A 145 4.95 -3.15 -3.42
C PRO A 145 3.87 -3.16 -4.51
N GLY A 146 4.26 -3.12 -5.77
CA GLY A 146 3.31 -3.15 -6.88
C GLY A 146 2.55 -4.48 -7.05
N ASN A 147 2.87 -5.51 -6.28
CA ASN A 147 2.19 -6.81 -6.31
C ASN A 147 1.18 -6.99 -5.17
N CYS A 148 1.02 -6.02 -4.26
CA CYS A 148 -0.15 -6.05 -3.39
C CYS A 148 -1.42 -5.85 -4.21
N TYR A 149 -2.54 -6.42 -3.77
CA TYR A 149 -3.77 -6.47 -4.58
C TYR A 149 -4.32 -5.08 -4.89
N GLN A 150 -4.17 -4.11 -4.00
CA GLN A 150 -4.60 -2.73 -4.22
C GLN A 150 -3.82 -2.08 -5.38
N SER A 151 -2.48 -2.27 -5.42
CA SER A 151 -1.65 -1.77 -6.52
C SER A 151 -2.04 -2.39 -7.86
N ILE A 152 -2.39 -3.69 -7.87
CA ILE A 152 -2.85 -4.39 -9.08
C ILE A 152 -4.19 -3.81 -9.55
N ILE A 153 -5.15 -3.64 -8.64
CA ILE A 153 -6.46 -3.05 -8.94
C ILE A 153 -6.32 -1.61 -9.42
N SER A 154 -5.50 -0.80 -8.72
CA SER A 154 -5.21 0.58 -9.09
C SER A 154 -4.69 0.68 -10.53
N ARG A 155 -3.72 -0.16 -10.91
CA ARG A 155 -3.21 -0.19 -12.29
C ARG A 155 -4.25 -0.58 -13.32
N ARG A 156 -5.04 -1.62 -13.03
CA ARG A 156 -6.08 -2.10 -13.96
C ARG A 156 -7.19 -1.10 -14.20
N LEU A 157 -7.59 -0.38 -13.16
CA LEU A 157 -8.71 0.55 -13.19
C LEU A 157 -8.27 2.01 -13.41
N ASN A 158 -6.97 2.29 -13.40
CA ASN A 158 -6.40 3.64 -13.36
C ASN A 158 -7.00 4.49 -12.22
N ARG A 159 -7.17 3.88 -11.03
CA ARG A 159 -7.78 4.51 -9.84
C ARG A 159 -6.76 4.74 -8.75
N ASP A 160 -6.87 5.87 -8.08
CA ASP A 160 -6.10 6.11 -6.86
C ASP A 160 -6.64 5.29 -5.68
N TYR A 161 -5.82 5.05 -4.66
CA TYR A 161 -6.24 4.32 -3.47
C TYR A 161 -5.50 4.79 -2.21
N ILE A 162 -6.13 4.58 -1.06
CA ILE A 162 -5.58 4.73 0.28
C ILE A 162 -5.51 3.35 0.91
N ASN A 163 -4.34 2.99 1.44
CA ASN A 163 -4.12 1.72 2.13
C ASN A 163 -4.05 1.96 3.64
N LEU A 164 -5.07 1.50 4.35
CA LEU A 164 -5.16 1.47 5.81
C LEU A 164 -5.10 0.02 6.31
N GLY A 165 -4.13 -0.75 5.80
CA GLY A 165 -3.82 -2.08 6.31
C GLY A 165 -2.91 -1.98 7.53
N PHE A 166 -3.31 -2.66 8.62
CA PHE A 166 -2.55 -2.72 9.87
C PHE A 166 -2.41 -4.18 10.30
N SER A 167 -1.24 -4.75 10.01
CA SER A 167 -0.93 -6.16 10.28
C SER A 167 -1.17 -6.52 11.74
N GLY A 168 -2.10 -7.47 11.99
CA GLY A 168 -2.47 -7.89 13.34
C GLY A 168 -3.27 -6.88 14.16
N SER A 169 -3.45 -5.64 13.69
CA SER A 169 -3.89 -4.51 14.52
C SER A 169 -5.14 -3.78 14.03
N ALA A 170 -5.62 -4.05 12.81
CA ALA A 170 -6.91 -3.52 12.36
C ALA A 170 -8.03 -4.32 13.03
N GLN A 171 -8.80 -3.69 13.92
CA GLN A 171 -9.85 -4.34 14.69
C GLN A 171 -11.17 -3.54 14.71
N ALA A 172 -11.33 -2.59 13.79
CA ALA A 172 -12.50 -1.71 13.68
C ALA A 172 -12.76 -0.89 14.96
N GLU A 173 -11.71 -0.36 15.55
CA GLU A 173 -11.77 0.53 16.70
C GLU A 173 -12.47 1.85 16.35
N GLN A 174 -13.26 2.40 17.27
CA GLN A 174 -14.05 3.59 17.01
C GLN A 174 -13.25 4.79 16.48
N PRO A 175 -12.06 5.13 17.03
CA PRO A 175 -11.28 6.24 16.49
C PRO A 175 -10.83 6.03 15.04
N MET A 176 -10.61 4.76 14.61
CA MET A 176 -10.31 4.44 13.22
C MET A 176 -11.54 4.59 12.33
N ILE A 177 -12.70 4.12 12.78
CA ILE A 177 -13.98 4.32 12.07
C ILE A 177 -14.24 5.82 11.88
N ASP A 178 -14.06 6.61 12.92
CA ASP A 178 -14.26 8.06 12.86
C ASP A 178 -13.29 8.73 11.88
N TYR A 179 -12.03 8.30 11.84
CA TYR A 179 -11.07 8.77 10.84
C TYR A 179 -11.51 8.40 9.41
N ILE A 180 -11.89 7.14 9.17
CA ILE A 180 -12.31 6.67 7.84
C ILE A 180 -13.53 7.46 7.34
N LYS A 181 -14.48 7.80 8.21
CA LYS A 181 -15.65 8.64 7.86
C LYS A 181 -15.26 10.02 7.31
N THR A 182 -14.08 10.55 7.68
CA THR A 182 -13.60 11.85 7.18
C THR A 182 -13.01 11.80 5.78
N LEU A 183 -12.67 10.61 5.27
CA LEU A 183 -12.02 10.47 3.99
C LEU A 183 -13.02 10.59 2.83
N ASP A 184 -12.61 11.27 1.76
CA ASP A 184 -13.30 11.14 0.49
C ASP A 184 -12.96 9.78 -0.12
N MET A 185 -13.99 9.08 -0.60
CA MET A 185 -13.83 7.75 -1.16
C MET A 185 -14.87 7.43 -2.22
N SER A 186 -14.46 6.74 -3.27
CA SER A 186 -15.36 6.22 -4.30
C SER A 186 -15.88 4.82 -3.98
N VAL A 187 -15.10 4.04 -3.25
CA VAL A 187 -15.43 2.70 -2.76
C VAL A 187 -14.73 2.50 -1.42
N PHE A 188 -15.41 1.88 -0.47
CA PHE A 188 -14.81 1.40 0.76
C PHE A 188 -14.68 -0.12 0.73
N VAL A 189 -13.49 -0.62 1.03
CA VAL A 189 -13.19 -2.07 1.08
C VAL A 189 -12.61 -2.39 2.44
N TYR A 190 -13.13 -3.41 3.13
CA TYR A 190 -12.55 -3.83 4.40
C TYR A 190 -12.48 -5.34 4.61
N ASP A 191 -11.39 -5.80 5.23
CA ASP A 191 -11.02 -7.22 5.43
C ASP A 191 -10.28 -7.47 6.76
N TYR A 192 -10.75 -6.92 7.87
CA TYR A 192 -10.07 -7.04 9.15
C TYR A 192 -10.42 -8.31 9.96
N ASP A 193 -11.24 -9.20 9.45
CA ASP A 193 -11.70 -10.40 10.15
C ASP A 193 -10.55 -11.34 10.61
N HIS A 194 -9.42 -11.31 9.90
CA HIS A 194 -8.19 -12.00 10.31
C HIS A 194 -7.65 -11.54 11.67
N ASN A 195 -7.82 -10.26 12.00
CA ASN A 195 -7.30 -9.64 13.22
C ASN A 195 -8.30 -9.67 14.37
N ALA A 196 -9.55 -10.03 14.11
CA ALA A 196 -10.56 -10.12 15.15
C ALA A 196 -10.17 -11.21 16.16
N PRO A 197 -10.03 -10.88 17.45
CA PRO A 197 -9.52 -11.84 18.45
C PRO A 197 -10.47 -13.01 18.69
N THR A 198 -11.78 -12.80 18.51
CA THR A 198 -12.81 -13.84 18.67
C THR A 198 -13.94 -13.64 17.67
N PRO A 199 -14.73 -14.70 17.35
CA PRO A 199 -15.94 -14.56 16.54
C PRO A 199 -16.97 -13.62 17.15
N GLN A 200 -17.05 -13.54 18.48
CA GLN A 200 -17.95 -12.64 19.18
C GLN A 200 -17.56 -11.17 18.95
N TYR A 201 -16.26 -10.89 19.04
CA TYR A 201 -15.72 -9.56 18.74
C TYR A 201 -16.05 -9.15 17.29
N LEU A 202 -15.78 -10.03 16.34
CA LEU A 202 -16.09 -9.79 14.93
C LEU A 202 -17.59 -9.51 14.73
N LYS A 203 -18.46 -10.31 15.34
CA LYS A 203 -19.91 -10.13 15.27
C LYS A 203 -20.38 -8.76 15.77
N GLN A 204 -19.72 -8.26 16.82
CA GLN A 204 -20.05 -6.95 17.41
C GLN A 204 -19.53 -5.79 16.56
N THR A 205 -18.30 -5.88 16.08
CA THR A 205 -17.61 -4.75 15.44
C THR A 205 -17.87 -4.67 13.94
N HIS A 206 -18.08 -5.79 13.25
CA HIS A 206 -18.19 -5.83 11.79
C HIS A 206 -19.45 -5.10 11.29
N LYS A 207 -20.61 -5.43 11.89
CA LYS A 207 -21.85 -4.73 11.56
C LYS A 207 -21.82 -3.27 12.02
N HIS A 208 -21.26 -2.99 13.19
CA HIS A 208 -21.11 -1.65 13.71
C HIS A 208 -20.31 -0.75 12.75
N MET A 209 -19.14 -1.21 12.29
CA MET A 209 -18.34 -0.50 11.30
C MET A 209 -19.12 -0.25 10.00
N PHE A 210 -19.83 -1.26 9.50
CA PHE A 210 -20.67 -1.10 8.32
C PHE A 210 -21.72 -0.01 8.51
N ASP A 211 -22.48 -0.04 9.62
CA ASP A 211 -23.56 0.89 9.89
C ASP A 211 -23.02 2.35 10.02
N GLU A 212 -21.90 2.53 10.72
CA GLU A 212 -21.25 3.83 10.89
C GLU A 212 -20.76 4.41 9.53
N ILE A 213 -20.07 3.61 8.72
CA ILE A 213 -19.61 4.07 7.42
C ILE A 213 -20.79 4.32 6.48
N ARG A 214 -21.79 3.43 6.44
CA ARG A 214 -22.99 3.60 5.62
C ARG A 214 -23.78 4.84 6.02
N GLY A 215 -23.90 5.12 7.33
CA GLY A 215 -24.56 6.33 7.83
C GLY A 215 -23.86 7.62 7.39
N ALA A 216 -22.51 7.63 7.40
CA ALA A 216 -21.71 8.77 6.99
C ALA A 216 -21.58 8.92 5.47
N LYS A 217 -21.62 7.82 4.72
CA LYS A 217 -21.40 7.73 3.27
C LYS A 217 -22.52 6.90 2.63
N PRO A 218 -23.76 7.39 2.54
CA PRO A 218 -24.93 6.60 2.16
C PRO A 218 -24.84 6.01 0.74
N ASP A 219 -24.20 6.70 -0.18
CA ASP A 219 -24.10 6.31 -1.59
C ASP A 219 -22.80 5.59 -1.96
N THR A 220 -21.83 5.54 -1.05
CA THR A 220 -20.54 4.89 -1.33
C THR A 220 -20.67 3.37 -1.35
N PRO A 221 -20.28 2.69 -2.43
CA PRO A 221 -20.21 1.24 -2.45
C PRO A 221 -19.27 0.71 -1.35
N ILE A 222 -19.72 -0.33 -0.62
CA ILE A 222 -18.94 -1.00 0.42
C ILE A 222 -18.72 -2.45 0.02
N ILE A 223 -17.47 -2.89 -0.01
CA ILE A 223 -17.06 -4.27 -0.30
C ILE A 223 -16.49 -4.87 0.97
N MET A 224 -17.06 -5.97 1.41
CA MET A 224 -16.58 -6.77 2.53
C MET A 224 -15.85 -7.99 2.00
N ILE A 225 -14.62 -8.19 2.43
CA ILE A 225 -13.81 -9.36 2.07
C ILE A 225 -13.67 -10.22 3.31
N SER A 226 -14.01 -11.49 3.20
CA SER A 226 -13.84 -12.45 4.26
C SER A 226 -12.57 -13.29 4.07
N ARG A 227 -12.16 -13.95 5.13
CA ARG A 227 -10.93 -14.75 5.22
C ARG A 227 -10.88 -15.83 4.11
N PRO A 228 -9.83 -15.85 3.26
CA PRO A 228 -9.73 -16.82 2.16
C PRO A 228 -9.39 -18.25 2.60
N SER A 229 -9.14 -18.51 3.89
CA SER A 229 -8.66 -19.80 4.41
C SER A 229 -9.76 -20.85 4.67
N ALA A 230 -11.04 -20.56 4.42
CA ALA A 230 -12.14 -21.50 4.64
C ALA A 230 -12.00 -22.82 3.85
N VAL A 231 -11.22 -22.81 2.76
CA VAL A 231 -10.95 -24.00 1.93
C VAL A 231 -9.79 -24.83 2.48
N VAL A 232 -8.86 -24.23 3.25
CA VAL A 232 -7.63 -24.89 3.73
C VAL A 232 -7.83 -25.58 5.08
N TYR A 233 -8.77 -25.10 5.88
CA TYR A 233 -9.06 -25.64 7.22
C TYR A 233 -10.55 -25.87 7.40
N PRO A 234 -11.11 -26.96 6.82
CA PRO A 234 -12.55 -27.24 6.89
C PRO A 234 -13.10 -27.43 8.30
N ASP A 235 -12.23 -27.75 9.27
CA ASP A 235 -12.62 -27.98 10.67
C ASP A 235 -12.55 -26.74 11.57
N THR A 236 -12.05 -25.61 11.08
CA THR A 236 -12.07 -24.34 11.84
C THR A 236 -13.37 -23.61 11.56
N LYS A 237 -14.45 -24.02 12.24
CA LYS A 237 -15.66 -23.22 12.39
C LYS A 237 -15.32 -21.97 13.21
N LYS A 238 -14.85 -20.92 12.56
CA LYS A 238 -14.84 -19.56 13.08
C LYS A 238 -15.89 -18.73 12.40
#